data_7b6dcdf6a029e0b26a2d1e8e6ec106c7
#
_entry.id   7b6dcdf6a029e0b26a2d1e8e6ec106c7
#
_cell.length_a   1.000
_cell.length_b   1.000
_cell.length_c   1.000
_cell.angle_alpha   90.00
_cell.angle_beta   90.00
_cell.angle_gamma   90.00
#
_symmetry.space_group_name_H-M   'P 1'
#
loop_
_entity.id
_entity.type
_entity.pdbx_description
1 polymer ?
#
loop_
_entity_poly.entity_id
_entity_poly.type
_entity_poly.pdbx_seq_one_letter_code
_entity_poly.pdbx_strand_id
1 'polypeptide(L)'
;MKQIRLFLLSVLCALIALPAMAQESKGIQFFKGTFAEATAKAKAEGKPLFVDFYAVWCGPCKKMEKQIFTLPEVGEYFNKNFVSLQLDAEKPENVDIAKAYKVEAFPTLGIIDGEGKALSINVGYMNAQELLDMAKTAMGEMKGFEQLYKEHRQNPNDLTIQQELLTMAPQFLTTQDGMDAEKWVVRVRKIYQKYIETKMADNSLINRKDYIIIGYLGGDDDETTDRLVDYISTHLDEWLAAVGEPAAYYVVEKNDERMLKLVKKGDASYKDYLEKIRTDYKKAYDVIKFTNVTPYDKSRDYYNALFAIYKNKDVAEYLKLMRKYLAGLGADANAADYAMAAQSLYYAADKKLRAADHEQAIEWLKIAIPSEKVLMNKINYLVMVGDSYRELKKYSEAEQYYKQAYGESLQMGELQQAQQMIQASVLHKLSTLELLMR
;
A
#
# COMPACT_ATOMS: atom_id res chain seq x y z
N MET A 1 15.43 -26.58 -68.46
CA MET A 1 14.92 -27.05 -67.15
C MET A 1 16.00 -27.27 -66.06
N LYS A 2 17.24 -27.63 -66.37
CA LYS A 2 18.32 -27.79 -65.38
C LYS A 2 18.83 -26.44 -64.80
N GLN A 3 18.85 -25.37 -65.60
CA GLN A 3 19.34 -24.07 -65.13
C GLN A 3 18.33 -23.34 -64.19
N ILE A 4 17.04 -23.56 -64.36
CA ILE A 4 15.99 -22.99 -63.49
C ILE A 4 16.00 -23.67 -62.12
N ARG A 5 16.38 -24.96 -62.03
CA ARG A 5 16.51 -25.66 -60.72
C ARG A 5 17.73 -25.20 -59.91
N LEU A 6 18.84 -24.82 -60.55
CA LEU A 6 20.01 -24.27 -59.85
C LEU A 6 19.72 -22.86 -59.31
N PHE A 7 18.94 -22.03 -60.05
CA PHE A 7 18.59 -20.69 -59.61
C PHE A 7 17.61 -20.69 -58.43
N LEU A 8 16.68 -21.65 -58.42
CA LEU A 8 15.76 -21.83 -57.28
C LEU A 8 16.42 -22.39 -56.03
N LEU A 9 17.46 -23.22 -56.16
CA LEU A 9 18.23 -23.68 -54.99
C LEU A 9 19.15 -22.59 -54.41
N SER A 10 19.69 -21.68 -55.22
CA SER A 10 20.50 -20.55 -54.70
C SER A 10 19.67 -19.48 -54.03
N VAL A 11 18.44 -19.26 -54.46
CA VAL A 11 17.50 -18.33 -53.77
C VAL A 11 16.98 -18.94 -52.46
N LEU A 12 16.77 -20.26 -52.38
CA LEU A 12 16.37 -20.93 -51.15
C LEU A 12 17.48 -20.97 -50.09
N CYS A 13 18.76 -21.05 -50.48
CA CYS A 13 19.88 -20.94 -49.52
C CYS A 13 20.16 -19.52 -49.04
N ALA A 14 19.78 -18.47 -49.83
CA ALA A 14 19.89 -17.07 -49.39
C ALA A 14 18.80 -16.62 -48.39
N LEU A 15 17.70 -17.37 -48.27
CA LEU A 15 16.61 -17.08 -47.33
C LEU A 15 16.81 -17.73 -45.95
N ILE A 16 17.85 -18.56 -45.75
CA ILE A 16 18.11 -19.23 -44.47
C ILE A 16 19.18 -18.51 -43.64
N ALA A 17 19.83 -17.48 -44.19
CA ALA A 17 20.73 -16.61 -43.44
C ALA A 17 20.04 -15.38 -42.90
N LEU A 18 18.86 -15.57 -42.25
CA LEU A 18 18.41 -14.60 -41.24
C LEU A 18 19.41 -14.73 -40.09
N PRO A 19 20.07 -13.62 -39.67
CA PRO A 19 20.80 -13.68 -38.42
C PRO A 19 19.79 -14.13 -37.35
N ALA A 20 20.10 -15.18 -36.62
CA ALA A 20 19.45 -15.46 -35.36
C ALA A 20 19.64 -14.19 -34.54
N MET A 21 18.64 -13.31 -34.53
CA MET A 21 18.54 -12.28 -33.52
C MET A 21 18.50 -13.05 -32.22
N ALA A 22 19.64 -13.09 -31.53
CA ALA A 22 19.67 -13.53 -30.16
C ALA A 22 18.52 -12.79 -29.49
N GLN A 23 17.58 -13.51 -28.93
CA GLN A 23 16.49 -12.96 -28.17
C GLN A 23 17.15 -12.24 -27.01
N GLU A 24 17.35 -10.91 -27.16
CA GLU A 24 17.92 -10.09 -26.10
C GLU A 24 17.12 -10.34 -24.85
N SER A 25 17.83 -10.66 -23.77
CA SER A 25 17.21 -10.89 -22.48
C SER A 25 16.36 -9.65 -22.14
N LYS A 26 15.06 -9.87 -21.90
CA LYS A 26 14.10 -8.81 -21.59
C LYS A 26 14.35 -8.26 -20.17
N GLY A 27 15.47 -7.64 -19.88
CA GLY A 27 15.80 -7.13 -18.56
C GLY A 27 17.18 -6.49 -18.51
N ILE A 28 17.60 -6.04 -17.33
CA ILE A 28 18.95 -5.47 -17.11
C ILE A 28 20.01 -6.55 -17.36
N GLN A 29 20.97 -6.22 -18.22
CA GLN A 29 22.16 -7.06 -18.48
C GLN A 29 23.27 -6.67 -17.50
N PHE A 30 23.40 -7.44 -16.43
CA PHE A 30 24.45 -7.21 -15.45
C PHE A 30 25.83 -7.70 -15.95
N PHE A 31 26.81 -6.81 -15.84
CA PHE A 31 28.21 -7.11 -16.13
C PHE A 31 28.74 -8.19 -15.18
N LYS A 32 29.48 -9.14 -15.72
CA LYS A 32 30.10 -10.23 -14.95
C LYS A 32 31.56 -9.90 -14.73
N GLY A 33 31.90 -9.38 -13.57
CA GLY A 33 33.25 -9.00 -13.19
C GLY A 33 33.27 -8.24 -11.86
N THR A 34 34.42 -7.69 -11.53
CA THR A 34 34.66 -6.91 -10.33
C THR A 34 34.13 -5.48 -10.46
N PHE A 35 33.99 -4.78 -9.33
CA PHE A 35 33.63 -3.35 -9.32
C PHE A 35 34.63 -2.50 -10.14
N ALA A 36 35.94 -2.80 -10.02
CA ALA A 36 36.98 -2.08 -10.75
C ALA A 36 36.86 -2.29 -12.29
N GLU A 37 36.61 -3.52 -12.73
CA GLU A 37 36.40 -3.83 -14.15
C GLU A 37 35.11 -3.18 -14.70
N ALA A 38 34.03 -3.19 -13.92
CA ALA A 38 32.76 -2.53 -14.28
C ALA A 38 32.95 -1.01 -14.39
N THR A 39 33.67 -0.39 -13.45
CA THR A 39 33.97 1.05 -13.48
C THR A 39 34.84 1.40 -14.68
N ALA A 40 35.89 0.60 -14.99
CA ALA A 40 36.71 0.79 -16.15
C ALA A 40 35.93 0.68 -17.48
N LYS A 41 35.00 -0.28 -17.55
CA LYS A 41 34.09 -0.45 -18.69
C LYS A 41 33.16 0.74 -18.84
N ALA A 42 32.53 1.18 -17.73
CA ALA A 42 31.64 2.35 -17.69
C ALA A 42 32.36 3.59 -18.21
N LYS A 43 33.59 3.85 -17.75
CA LYS A 43 34.43 4.96 -18.21
C LYS A 43 34.78 4.86 -19.69
N ALA A 44 35.13 3.66 -20.17
CA ALA A 44 35.44 3.43 -21.58
C ALA A 44 34.23 3.64 -22.50
N GLU A 45 33.03 3.32 -22.05
CA GLU A 45 31.77 3.51 -22.79
C GLU A 45 31.18 4.91 -22.63
N GLY A 46 31.74 5.73 -21.76
CA GLY A 46 31.17 7.05 -21.43
C GLY A 46 29.81 6.99 -20.74
N LYS A 47 29.55 5.90 -20.04
CA LYS A 47 28.30 5.65 -19.29
C LYS A 47 28.55 5.66 -17.79
N PRO A 48 27.57 6.08 -16.95
CA PRO A 48 27.65 5.81 -15.52
C PRO A 48 27.52 4.31 -15.22
N LEU A 49 27.98 3.93 -14.02
CA LEU A 49 27.84 2.60 -13.46
C LEU A 49 26.58 2.55 -12.58
N PHE A 50 25.65 1.65 -12.87
CA PHE A 50 24.59 1.27 -11.96
C PHE A 50 25.04 0.09 -11.10
N VAL A 51 24.93 0.19 -9.78
CA VAL A 51 25.31 -0.87 -8.84
C VAL A 51 24.11 -1.24 -7.96
N ASP A 52 23.74 -2.51 -7.98
CA ASP A 52 22.86 -3.14 -7.00
C ASP A 52 23.74 -3.77 -5.91
N PHE A 53 23.85 -3.08 -4.77
CA PHE A 53 24.47 -3.62 -3.56
C PHE A 53 23.47 -4.50 -2.82
N TYR A 54 23.72 -5.80 -2.82
CA TYR A 54 22.82 -6.79 -2.24
C TYR A 54 23.52 -7.70 -1.23
N ALA A 55 22.71 -8.49 -0.49
CA ALA A 55 23.17 -9.65 0.27
C ALA A 55 22.39 -10.90 -0.15
N VAL A 56 23.03 -12.08 -0.06
CA VAL A 56 22.42 -13.34 -0.52
C VAL A 56 21.14 -13.75 0.24
N TRP A 57 20.98 -13.29 1.46
CA TRP A 57 19.81 -13.52 2.32
C TRP A 57 18.70 -12.47 2.15
N CYS A 58 18.97 -11.36 1.45
CA CYS A 58 18.05 -10.22 1.33
C CYS A 58 16.79 -10.56 0.52
N GLY A 59 15.65 -10.62 1.17
CA GLY A 59 14.34 -10.88 0.54
C GLY A 59 13.93 -9.82 -0.49
N PRO A 60 13.94 -8.52 -0.14
CA PRO A 60 13.65 -7.42 -1.07
C PRO A 60 14.57 -7.40 -2.31
N CYS A 61 15.86 -7.72 -2.14
CA CYS A 61 16.79 -7.81 -3.27
C CYS A 61 16.37 -8.89 -4.28
N LYS A 62 16.04 -10.09 -3.80
CA LYS A 62 15.51 -11.19 -4.62
C LYS A 62 14.22 -10.83 -5.33
N LYS A 63 13.37 -10.02 -4.68
CA LYS A 63 12.13 -9.53 -5.29
C LYS A 63 12.43 -8.57 -6.43
N MET A 64 13.37 -7.63 -6.27
CA MET A 64 13.80 -6.74 -7.35
C MET A 64 14.43 -7.51 -8.50
N GLU A 65 15.33 -8.44 -8.22
CA GLU A 65 15.97 -9.29 -9.23
C GLU A 65 14.95 -10.02 -10.11
N LYS A 66 13.91 -10.60 -9.50
CA LYS A 66 12.90 -11.40 -10.21
C LYS A 66 11.79 -10.61 -10.88
N GLN A 67 11.39 -9.48 -10.31
CA GLN A 67 10.17 -8.78 -10.70
C GLN A 67 10.41 -7.41 -11.35
N ILE A 68 11.57 -6.77 -11.08
CA ILE A 68 11.86 -5.42 -11.55
C ILE A 68 12.97 -5.45 -12.62
N PHE A 69 14.11 -6.03 -12.31
CA PHE A 69 15.26 -6.06 -13.23
C PHE A 69 15.01 -6.89 -14.49
N THR A 70 14.01 -7.76 -14.47
CA THR A 70 13.59 -8.57 -15.63
C THR A 70 12.62 -7.87 -16.56
N LEU A 71 12.08 -6.70 -16.19
CA LEU A 71 11.10 -5.99 -17.01
C LEU A 71 11.74 -5.41 -18.27
N PRO A 72 11.08 -5.53 -19.45
CA PRO A 72 11.61 -5.04 -20.71
C PRO A 72 11.93 -3.55 -20.72
N GLU A 73 11.03 -2.72 -20.19
CA GLU A 73 11.17 -1.25 -20.11
C GLU A 73 12.34 -0.82 -19.21
N VAL A 74 12.59 -1.57 -18.13
CA VAL A 74 13.72 -1.33 -17.23
C VAL A 74 15.02 -1.75 -17.92
N GLY A 75 15.03 -2.94 -18.52
CA GLY A 75 16.20 -3.44 -19.26
C GLY A 75 16.58 -2.56 -20.44
N GLU A 76 15.61 -2.09 -21.23
CA GLU A 76 15.86 -1.21 -22.38
C GLU A 76 16.54 0.09 -21.93
N TYR A 77 16.04 0.73 -20.88
CA TYR A 77 16.61 1.98 -20.39
C TYR A 77 17.99 1.78 -19.76
N PHE A 78 18.16 0.78 -18.90
CA PHE A 78 19.42 0.55 -18.20
C PHE A 78 20.53 0.06 -19.10
N ASN A 79 20.27 -0.88 -20.02
CA ASN A 79 21.28 -1.39 -20.95
C ASN A 79 21.77 -0.32 -21.94
N LYS A 80 20.89 0.63 -22.30
CA LYS A 80 21.26 1.75 -23.16
C LYS A 80 22.17 2.76 -22.44
N ASN A 81 21.84 3.09 -21.19
CA ASN A 81 22.39 4.27 -20.52
C ASN A 81 23.46 3.94 -19.46
N PHE A 82 23.55 2.71 -18.98
CA PHE A 82 24.44 2.30 -17.90
C PHE A 82 25.25 1.07 -18.23
N VAL A 83 26.39 0.94 -17.56
CA VAL A 83 26.97 -0.38 -17.25
C VAL A 83 26.38 -0.80 -15.91
N SER A 84 25.75 -1.98 -15.82
CA SER A 84 25.05 -2.43 -14.62
C SER A 84 25.84 -3.54 -13.93
N LEU A 85 25.98 -3.48 -12.60
CA LEU A 85 26.69 -4.44 -11.78
C LEU A 85 25.86 -4.86 -10.57
N GLN A 86 25.77 -6.15 -10.29
CA GLN A 86 25.31 -6.65 -8.99
C GLN A 86 26.51 -6.97 -8.12
N LEU A 87 26.55 -6.38 -6.91
CA LEU A 87 27.66 -6.50 -5.98
C LEU A 87 27.17 -7.08 -4.66
N ASP A 88 27.59 -8.29 -4.34
CA ASP A 88 27.39 -8.86 -3.01
C ASP A 88 28.26 -8.10 -2.01
N ALA A 89 27.63 -7.22 -1.23
CA ALA A 89 28.30 -6.27 -0.35
C ALA A 89 28.92 -6.92 0.90
N GLU A 90 28.56 -8.18 1.21
CA GLU A 90 29.10 -8.92 2.35
C GLU A 90 30.36 -9.75 2.00
N LYS A 91 30.68 -9.89 0.71
CA LYS A 91 31.92 -10.55 0.31
C LYS A 91 33.13 -9.73 0.76
N PRO A 92 34.18 -10.39 1.30
CA PRO A 92 35.37 -9.69 1.82
C PRO A 92 35.98 -8.68 0.86
N GLU A 93 36.02 -8.99 -0.43
CA GLU A 93 36.54 -8.11 -1.48
C GLU A 93 35.69 -6.89 -1.79
N ASN A 94 34.42 -6.86 -1.35
CA ASN A 94 33.44 -5.80 -1.63
C ASN A 94 33.12 -4.93 -0.42
N VAL A 95 33.49 -5.35 0.81
CA VAL A 95 33.14 -4.65 2.06
C VAL A 95 33.63 -3.22 2.07
N ASP A 96 34.86 -2.96 1.62
CA ASP A 96 35.41 -1.61 1.60
C ASP A 96 34.74 -0.73 0.54
N ILE A 97 34.31 -1.31 -0.58
CA ILE A 97 33.50 -0.60 -1.59
C ILE A 97 32.15 -0.23 -1.01
N ALA A 98 31.45 -1.18 -0.37
CA ALA A 98 30.15 -0.92 0.27
C ALA A 98 30.26 0.19 1.34
N LYS A 99 31.30 0.18 2.17
CA LYS A 99 31.55 1.25 3.14
C LYS A 99 31.80 2.61 2.50
N ALA A 100 32.56 2.65 1.40
CA ALA A 100 32.85 3.90 0.68
C ALA A 100 31.57 4.58 0.17
N TYR A 101 30.57 3.78 -0.24
CA TYR A 101 29.25 4.26 -0.67
C TYR A 101 28.20 4.28 0.46
N LYS A 102 28.60 4.09 1.71
CA LYS A 102 27.72 4.13 2.92
C LYS A 102 26.55 3.15 2.84
N VAL A 103 26.80 1.94 2.37
CA VAL A 103 25.80 0.88 2.29
C VAL A 103 25.55 0.33 3.70
N GLU A 104 24.41 0.68 4.32
CA GLU A 104 24.02 0.29 5.66
C GLU A 104 22.86 -0.72 5.68
N ALA A 105 22.13 -0.85 4.58
CA ALA A 105 20.99 -1.77 4.42
C ALA A 105 20.86 -2.26 2.97
N PHE A 106 20.04 -3.31 2.76
CA PHE A 106 19.89 -3.94 1.43
C PHE A 106 18.42 -3.99 0.99
N PRO A 107 18.15 -3.82 -0.34
CA PRO A 107 19.12 -3.40 -1.36
C PRO A 107 19.53 -1.94 -1.18
N THR A 108 20.76 -1.59 -1.60
CA THR A 108 21.16 -0.21 -1.86
C THR A 108 21.51 -0.08 -3.33
N LEU A 109 20.87 0.86 -4.02
CA LEU A 109 21.01 1.08 -5.45
C LEU A 109 21.83 2.34 -5.68
N GLY A 110 22.96 2.21 -6.37
CA GLY A 110 23.88 3.31 -6.65
C GLY A 110 23.97 3.61 -8.15
N ILE A 111 24.02 4.91 -8.50
CA ILE A 111 24.46 5.38 -9.81
C ILE A 111 25.73 6.20 -9.58
N ILE A 112 26.80 5.79 -10.24
CA ILE A 112 28.17 6.27 -10.01
C ILE A 112 28.74 6.75 -11.35
N ASP A 113 29.35 7.94 -11.36
CA ASP A 113 29.98 8.45 -12.58
C ASP A 113 31.32 7.76 -12.91
N GLY A 114 31.92 8.11 -14.05
CA GLY A 114 33.18 7.56 -14.49
C GLY A 114 34.40 7.85 -13.60
N GLU A 115 34.27 8.80 -12.68
CA GLU A 115 35.28 9.20 -11.69
C GLU A 115 35.07 8.54 -10.31
N GLY A 116 34.01 7.72 -10.15
CA GLY A 116 33.66 7.05 -8.91
C GLY A 116 32.84 7.89 -7.94
N LYS A 117 32.32 9.05 -8.36
CA LYS A 117 31.44 9.87 -7.55
C LYS A 117 30.00 9.35 -7.66
N ALA A 118 29.33 9.19 -6.52
CA ALA A 118 27.91 8.85 -6.49
C ALA A 118 27.07 10.01 -7.03
N LEU A 119 26.29 9.75 -8.07
CA LEU A 119 25.26 10.64 -8.61
C LEU A 119 23.94 10.43 -7.88
N SER A 120 23.65 9.19 -7.48
CA SER A 120 22.47 8.82 -6.68
C SER A 120 22.78 7.58 -5.85
N ILE A 121 22.31 7.57 -4.58
CA ILE A 121 22.32 6.38 -3.71
C ILE A 121 20.93 6.30 -3.07
N ASN A 122 20.27 5.18 -3.22
CA ASN A 122 18.93 4.96 -2.66
C ASN A 122 18.88 3.60 -1.95
N VAL A 123 18.31 3.59 -0.77
CA VAL A 123 18.18 2.40 0.08
C VAL A 123 16.78 1.85 0.00
N GLY A 124 16.65 0.54 -0.12
CA GLY A 124 15.38 -0.17 -0.08
C GLY A 124 14.85 -0.61 -1.45
N TYR A 125 13.76 -1.37 -1.39
CA TYR A 125 13.05 -1.85 -2.58
C TYR A 125 12.47 -0.70 -3.39
N MET A 126 12.59 -0.77 -4.71
CA MET A 126 11.96 0.14 -5.67
C MET A 126 11.11 -0.65 -6.66
N ASN A 127 9.93 -0.11 -7.00
CA ASN A 127 9.19 -0.59 -8.17
C ASN A 127 9.85 -0.10 -9.48
N ALA A 128 9.33 -0.56 -10.63
CA ALA A 128 9.93 -0.24 -11.93
C ALA A 128 9.97 1.26 -12.24
N GLN A 129 8.89 1.98 -11.92
CA GLN A 129 8.80 3.42 -12.16
C GLN A 129 9.78 4.19 -11.28
N GLU A 130 9.85 3.87 -10.00
CA GLU A 130 10.78 4.49 -9.04
C GLU A 130 12.23 4.29 -9.45
N LEU A 131 12.59 3.09 -9.91
CA LEU A 131 13.93 2.78 -10.40
C LEU A 131 14.29 3.57 -11.68
N LEU A 132 13.35 3.69 -12.61
CA LEU A 132 13.52 4.50 -13.83
C LEU A 132 13.63 6.00 -13.50
N ASP A 133 12.82 6.50 -12.56
CA ASP A 133 12.83 7.91 -12.15
C ASP A 133 14.15 8.27 -11.43
N MET A 134 14.65 7.37 -10.57
CA MET A 134 15.97 7.50 -9.96
C MET A 134 17.06 7.62 -11.03
N ALA A 135 17.03 6.72 -12.02
CA ALA A 135 18.02 6.69 -13.08
C ALA A 135 17.96 7.94 -13.96
N LYS A 136 16.76 8.37 -14.38
CA LYS A 136 16.54 9.58 -15.18
C LYS A 136 16.94 10.86 -14.43
N THR A 137 16.68 10.90 -13.12
CA THR A 137 17.11 12.02 -12.27
C THR A 137 18.62 12.10 -12.18
N ALA A 138 19.31 10.96 -11.96
CA ALA A 138 20.76 10.91 -11.92
C ALA A 138 21.42 11.31 -13.27
N MET A 139 20.74 11.02 -14.39
CA MET A 139 21.15 11.42 -15.75
C MET A 139 20.80 12.88 -16.09
N GLY A 140 20.09 13.59 -15.22
CA GLY A 140 19.62 14.94 -15.49
C GLY A 140 18.46 15.05 -16.50
N GLU A 141 17.84 13.90 -16.84
CA GLU A 141 16.67 13.83 -17.74
C GLU A 141 15.38 14.23 -17.01
N MET A 142 15.37 14.10 -15.68
CA MET A 142 14.30 14.54 -14.79
C MET A 142 14.88 15.40 -13.67
N LYS A 143 14.06 16.34 -13.21
CA LYS A 143 14.40 17.15 -12.04
C LYS A 143 14.09 16.37 -10.77
N GLY A 144 15.00 16.35 -9.81
CA GLY A 144 14.75 15.80 -8.49
C GLY A 144 13.80 16.68 -7.66
N PHE A 145 13.22 16.12 -6.59
CA PHE A 145 12.25 16.81 -5.72
C PHE A 145 12.79 18.17 -5.20
N GLU A 146 14.04 18.22 -4.72
CA GLU A 146 14.61 19.45 -4.17
C GLU A 146 14.77 20.55 -5.23
N GLN A 147 15.12 20.18 -6.45
CA GLN A 147 15.21 21.12 -7.58
C GLN A 147 13.82 21.63 -7.94
N LEU A 148 12.82 20.77 -8.06
CA LEU A 148 11.43 21.15 -8.31
C LEU A 148 10.87 22.04 -7.19
N TYR A 149 11.21 21.74 -5.93
CA TYR A 149 10.80 22.58 -4.81
C TYR A 149 11.44 23.98 -4.86
N LYS A 150 12.72 24.07 -5.27
CA LYS A 150 13.39 25.38 -5.46
C LYS A 150 12.71 26.18 -6.58
N GLU A 151 12.37 25.54 -7.70
CA GLU A 151 11.66 26.17 -8.81
C GLU A 151 10.23 26.57 -8.41
N HIS A 152 9.53 25.72 -7.67
CA HIS A 152 8.22 26.04 -7.10
C HIS A 152 8.26 27.28 -6.21
N ARG A 153 9.30 27.45 -5.39
CA ARG A 153 9.45 28.66 -4.57
C ARG A 153 9.59 29.93 -5.40
N GLN A 154 10.17 29.85 -6.61
CA GLN A 154 10.29 30.98 -7.53
C GLN A 154 8.99 31.21 -8.31
N ASN A 155 8.27 30.13 -8.64
CA ASN A 155 7.04 30.15 -9.43
C ASN A 155 5.92 29.38 -8.71
N PRO A 156 5.38 29.90 -7.59
CA PRO A 156 4.50 29.13 -6.70
C PRO A 156 3.09 28.87 -7.26
N ASN A 157 2.77 29.42 -8.43
CA ASN A 157 1.49 29.23 -9.12
C ASN A 157 1.62 28.39 -10.41
N ASP A 158 2.81 27.89 -10.73
CA ASP A 158 3.02 27.03 -11.89
C ASP A 158 2.50 25.61 -11.58
N LEU A 159 1.38 25.27 -12.21
CA LEU A 159 0.70 23.97 -12.00
C LEU A 159 1.52 22.78 -12.53
N THR A 160 2.38 23.00 -13.54
CA THR A 160 3.24 21.93 -14.08
C THR A 160 4.30 21.56 -13.07
N ILE A 161 4.99 22.57 -12.50
CA ILE A 161 5.99 22.36 -11.45
C ILE A 161 5.35 21.74 -10.22
N GLN A 162 4.14 22.20 -9.83
CA GLN A 162 3.42 21.62 -8.69
C GLN A 162 3.05 20.15 -8.96
N GLN A 163 2.57 19.79 -10.15
CA GLN A 163 2.21 18.42 -10.50
C GLN A 163 3.44 17.49 -10.44
N GLU A 164 4.56 17.90 -11.05
CA GLU A 164 5.80 17.12 -11.01
C GLU A 164 6.29 16.94 -9.57
N LEU A 165 6.30 18.01 -8.77
CA LEU A 165 6.70 17.97 -7.37
C LEU A 165 5.81 17.02 -6.53
N LEU A 166 4.49 17.12 -6.69
CA LEU A 166 3.53 16.31 -5.93
C LEU A 166 3.57 14.84 -6.35
N THR A 167 3.90 14.55 -7.62
CA THR A 167 4.12 13.18 -8.09
C THR A 167 5.32 12.53 -7.41
N MET A 168 6.38 13.28 -7.14
CA MET A 168 7.60 12.78 -6.49
C MET A 168 7.54 12.82 -4.95
N ALA A 169 6.59 13.57 -4.39
CA ALA A 169 6.51 13.82 -2.94
C ALA A 169 6.38 12.54 -2.11
N PRO A 170 5.56 11.53 -2.46
CA PRO A 170 5.44 10.32 -1.65
C PRO A 170 6.78 9.62 -1.43
N GLN A 171 7.55 9.38 -2.50
CA GLN A 171 8.86 8.76 -2.43
C GLN A 171 9.85 9.62 -1.64
N PHE A 172 9.88 10.93 -1.89
CA PHE A 172 10.75 11.84 -1.16
C PHE A 172 10.47 11.80 0.35
N LEU A 173 9.20 11.80 0.76
CA LEU A 173 8.81 11.78 2.17
C LEU A 173 9.27 10.50 2.89
N THR A 174 9.35 9.36 2.21
CA THR A 174 9.86 8.11 2.82
C THR A 174 11.36 8.14 3.11
N THR A 175 12.10 9.06 2.50
CA THR A 175 13.55 9.24 2.73
C THR A 175 13.87 10.25 3.82
N GLN A 176 12.86 10.87 4.43
CA GLN A 176 13.03 11.91 5.45
C GLN A 176 12.81 11.33 6.84
N ASP A 177 13.59 11.80 7.82
CA ASP A 177 13.55 11.32 9.21
C ASP A 177 13.26 12.45 10.21
N GLY A 178 12.70 12.07 11.34
CA GLY A 178 12.53 12.95 12.51
C GLY A 178 11.73 14.22 12.23
N MET A 179 12.15 15.33 12.83
CA MET A 179 11.47 16.63 12.68
C MET A 179 11.48 17.18 11.25
N ASP A 180 12.42 16.78 10.42
CA ASP A 180 12.47 17.25 9.03
C ASP A 180 11.41 16.55 8.18
N ALA A 181 11.12 15.28 8.45
CA ALA A 181 9.99 14.58 7.85
C ALA A 181 8.66 15.29 8.13
N GLU A 182 8.41 15.67 9.39
CA GLU A 182 7.17 16.38 9.76
C GLU A 182 7.04 17.74 9.04
N LYS A 183 8.13 18.50 8.95
CA LYS A 183 8.14 19.78 8.22
C LYS A 183 7.84 19.60 6.73
N TRP A 184 8.38 18.53 6.12
CA TRP A 184 8.13 18.25 4.72
C TRP A 184 6.70 17.81 4.46
N VAL A 185 6.13 16.97 5.32
CA VAL A 185 4.71 16.58 5.26
C VAL A 185 3.82 17.83 5.25
N VAL A 186 4.06 18.78 6.16
CA VAL A 186 3.28 20.03 6.22
C VAL A 186 3.44 20.89 4.95
N ARG A 187 4.67 20.98 4.40
CA ARG A 187 4.93 21.77 3.18
C ARG A 187 4.25 21.14 1.97
N VAL A 188 4.42 19.83 1.80
CA VAL A 188 3.80 19.09 0.68
C VAL A 188 2.27 19.19 0.75
N ARG A 189 1.69 19.04 1.95
CA ARG A 189 0.24 19.19 2.14
C ARG A 189 -0.27 20.56 1.70
N LYS A 190 0.40 21.65 2.07
CA LYS A 190 0.01 22.99 1.65
C LYS A 190 0.06 23.18 0.13
N ILE A 191 1.08 22.62 -0.53
CA ILE A 191 1.20 22.65 -1.98
C ILE A 191 0.06 21.84 -2.61
N TYR A 192 -0.19 20.64 -2.09
CA TYR A 192 -1.27 19.76 -2.54
C TYR A 192 -2.63 20.44 -2.43
N GLN A 193 -2.98 20.97 -1.27
CA GLN A 193 -4.27 21.65 -1.07
C GLN A 193 -4.48 22.78 -2.08
N LYS A 194 -3.49 23.67 -2.22
CA LYS A 194 -3.57 24.78 -3.19
C LYS A 194 -3.69 24.27 -4.64
N TYR A 195 -2.92 23.23 -4.99
CA TYR A 195 -2.95 22.62 -6.31
C TYR A 195 -4.33 22.05 -6.64
N ILE A 196 -4.89 21.23 -5.75
CA ILE A 196 -6.21 20.62 -5.92
C ILE A 196 -7.30 21.68 -6.03
N GLU A 197 -7.29 22.70 -5.15
CA GLU A 197 -8.27 23.78 -5.19
C GLU A 197 -8.23 24.57 -6.50
N THR A 198 -7.02 24.89 -6.98
CA THR A 198 -6.86 25.60 -8.25
C THR A 198 -7.39 24.79 -9.42
N LYS A 199 -7.03 23.49 -9.47
CA LYS A 199 -7.45 22.61 -10.55
C LYS A 199 -8.92 22.23 -10.54
N MET A 200 -9.55 22.17 -9.36
CA MET A 200 -11.02 22.04 -9.25
C MET A 200 -11.71 23.31 -9.80
N ALA A 201 -11.19 24.48 -9.49
CA ALA A 201 -11.80 25.75 -9.90
C ALA A 201 -11.77 25.98 -11.43
N ASP A 202 -10.77 25.46 -12.12
CA ASP A 202 -10.64 25.57 -13.58
C ASP A 202 -11.02 24.29 -14.34
N ASN A 203 -11.57 23.30 -13.65
CA ASN A 203 -11.98 21.99 -14.18
C ASN A 203 -10.85 21.21 -14.91
N SER A 204 -9.59 21.42 -14.53
CA SER A 204 -8.43 20.75 -15.14
C SER A 204 -7.91 19.54 -14.34
N LEU A 205 -8.61 19.16 -13.26
CA LEU A 205 -8.17 18.09 -12.34
C LEU A 205 -8.37 16.69 -12.92
N ILE A 206 -9.29 16.49 -13.87
CA ILE A 206 -9.76 15.16 -14.30
C ILE A 206 -8.78 14.52 -15.27
N ASN A 207 -7.78 13.84 -14.72
CA ASN A 207 -6.82 13.06 -15.48
C ASN A 207 -6.12 12.03 -14.56
N ARG A 208 -5.47 11.02 -15.17
CA ARG A 208 -4.83 9.92 -14.46
C ARG A 208 -3.67 10.35 -13.54
N LYS A 209 -2.87 11.36 -13.93
CA LYS A 209 -1.75 11.82 -13.11
C LYS A 209 -2.24 12.45 -11.81
N ASP A 210 -3.24 13.32 -11.93
CA ASP A 210 -3.82 13.98 -10.76
C ASP A 210 -4.55 12.98 -9.87
N TYR A 211 -5.20 11.96 -10.44
CA TYR A 211 -5.81 10.89 -9.65
C TYR A 211 -4.76 10.11 -8.82
N ILE A 212 -3.58 9.85 -9.37
CA ILE A 212 -2.47 9.23 -8.62
C ILE A 212 -2.02 10.13 -7.47
N ILE A 213 -1.86 11.44 -7.70
CA ILE A 213 -1.52 12.42 -6.67
C ILE A 213 -2.58 12.43 -5.56
N ILE A 214 -3.86 12.43 -5.92
CA ILE A 214 -4.99 12.34 -4.99
C ILE A 214 -4.91 11.05 -4.15
N GLY A 215 -4.65 9.91 -4.78
CA GLY A 215 -4.56 8.62 -4.10
C GLY A 215 -3.42 8.56 -3.06
N TYR A 216 -2.31 9.21 -3.31
CA TYR A 216 -1.16 9.21 -2.38
C TYR A 216 -1.21 10.31 -1.32
N LEU A 217 -1.74 11.49 -1.63
CA LEU A 217 -1.66 12.66 -0.77
C LEU A 217 -3.03 13.10 -0.20
N GLY A 218 -4.13 12.64 -0.77
CA GLY A 218 -5.51 12.99 -0.43
C GLY A 218 -6.11 12.12 0.69
N GLY A 219 -5.36 11.85 1.74
CA GLY A 219 -5.80 10.95 2.82
C GLY A 219 -6.38 11.63 4.05
N ASP A 220 -6.20 12.92 4.20
CA ASP A 220 -6.60 13.63 5.41
C ASP A 220 -8.04 14.12 5.35
N ASP A 221 -8.67 14.02 6.50
CA ASP A 221 -10.02 14.49 6.77
C ASP A 221 -9.99 16.01 7.01
N ASP A 222 -9.92 16.75 5.94
CA ASP A 222 -9.97 18.21 5.92
C ASP A 222 -11.02 18.73 4.93
N GLU A 223 -11.24 20.06 4.94
CA GLU A 223 -12.21 20.71 4.07
C GLU A 223 -11.88 20.55 2.57
N THR A 224 -10.60 20.45 2.22
CA THR A 224 -10.16 20.22 0.84
C THR A 224 -10.57 18.83 0.38
N THR A 225 -10.44 17.82 1.24
CA THR A 225 -10.88 16.44 0.96
C THR A 225 -12.39 16.39 0.76
N ASP A 226 -13.18 17.05 1.62
CA ASP A 226 -14.65 17.07 1.46
C ASP A 226 -15.07 17.72 0.13
N ARG A 227 -14.46 18.85 -0.25
CA ARG A 227 -14.71 19.51 -1.55
C ARG A 227 -14.27 18.66 -2.73
N LEU A 228 -13.16 17.94 -2.59
CA LEU A 228 -12.67 17.02 -3.63
C LEU A 228 -13.62 15.85 -3.84
N VAL A 229 -14.16 15.27 -2.77
CA VAL A 229 -15.17 14.19 -2.85
C VAL A 229 -16.44 14.68 -3.56
N ASP A 230 -16.94 15.86 -3.20
CA ASP A 230 -18.09 16.48 -3.86
C ASP A 230 -17.79 16.75 -5.35
N TYR A 231 -16.59 17.25 -5.67
CA TYR A 231 -16.15 17.50 -7.05
C TYR A 231 -16.08 16.21 -7.86
N ILE A 232 -15.44 15.16 -7.33
CA ILE A 232 -15.34 13.85 -8.01
C ILE A 232 -16.74 13.28 -8.25
N SER A 233 -17.64 13.36 -7.27
CA SER A 233 -18.99 12.84 -7.43
C SER A 233 -19.80 13.61 -8.47
N THR A 234 -19.66 14.94 -8.51
CA THR A 234 -20.35 15.79 -9.51
C THR A 234 -19.86 15.52 -10.93
N HIS A 235 -18.58 15.22 -11.11
CA HIS A 235 -17.96 14.95 -12.41
C HIS A 235 -17.65 13.45 -12.61
N LEU A 236 -18.46 12.57 -12.00
CA LEU A 236 -18.12 11.15 -11.92
C LEU A 236 -18.01 10.47 -13.29
N ASP A 237 -18.81 10.86 -14.29
CA ASP A 237 -18.72 10.28 -15.64
C ASP A 237 -17.38 10.54 -16.30
N GLU A 238 -16.89 11.76 -16.15
CA GLU A 238 -15.59 12.18 -16.68
C GLU A 238 -14.46 11.43 -15.97
N TRP A 239 -14.56 11.29 -14.65
CA TRP A 239 -13.60 10.51 -13.86
C TRP A 239 -13.63 9.01 -14.19
N LEU A 240 -14.82 8.42 -14.40
CA LEU A 240 -14.96 7.03 -14.84
C LEU A 240 -14.32 6.82 -16.22
N ALA A 241 -14.45 7.79 -17.12
CA ALA A 241 -13.79 7.75 -18.42
C ALA A 241 -12.26 7.85 -18.33
N ALA A 242 -11.74 8.65 -17.39
CA ALA A 242 -10.31 8.90 -17.22
C ALA A 242 -9.57 7.77 -16.47
N VAL A 243 -10.17 7.21 -15.41
CA VAL A 243 -9.51 6.28 -14.48
C VAL A 243 -10.32 5.04 -14.14
N GLY A 244 -11.58 4.94 -14.58
CA GLY A 244 -12.48 3.82 -14.28
C GLY A 244 -13.12 3.87 -12.90
N GLU A 245 -13.62 2.73 -12.44
CA GLU A 245 -14.31 2.58 -11.13
C GLU A 245 -13.53 3.05 -9.89
N PRO A 246 -12.19 3.06 -9.85
CA PRO A 246 -11.46 3.62 -8.70
C PRO A 246 -11.92 5.02 -8.27
N ALA A 247 -12.39 5.86 -9.20
CA ALA A 247 -12.93 7.17 -8.86
C ALA A 247 -14.21 7.09 -8.01
N ALA A 248 -15.11 6.15 -8.33
CA ALA A 248 -16.31 5.91 -7.56
C ALA A 248 -15.98 5.32 -6.17
N TYR A 249 -15.04 4.38 -6.11
CA TYR A 249 -14.57 3.81 -4.84
C TYR A 249 -13.94 4.87 -3.93
N TYR A 250 -13.22 5.84 -4.48
CA TYR A 250 -12.68 6.96 -3.70
C TYR A 250 -13.79 7.75 -2.99
N VAL A 251 -14.88 8.09 -3.70
CA VAL A 251 -16.04 8.78 -3.10
C VAL A 251 -16.65 7.96 -1.98
N VAL A 252 -16.85 6.66 -2.22
CA VAL A 252 -17.43 5.73 -1.23
C VAL A 252 -16.55 5.63 0.00
N GLU A 253 -15.25 5.38 -0.18
CA GLU A 253 -14.28 5.22 0.90
C GLU A 253 -14.21 6.47 1.78
N LYS A 254 -14.05 7.65 1.17
CA LYS A 254 -13.94 8.90 1.93
C LYS A 254 -15.22 9.27 2.66
N ASN A 255 -16.38 9.01 2.06
CA ASN A 255 -17.67 9.20 2.73
C ASN A 255 -17.84 8.24 3.92
N ASP A 256 -17.47 6.98 3.76
CA ASP A 256 -17.54 5.98 4.83
C ASP A 256 -16.54 6.30 5.97
N GLU A 257 -15.31 6.72 5.66
CA GLU A 257 -14.34 7.19 6.65
C GLU A 257 -14.88 8.39 7.45
N ARG A 258 -15.51 9.35 6.77
CA ARG A 258 -16.12 10.53 7.39
C ARG A 258 -17.25 10.13 8.33
N MET A 259 -18.19 9.30 7.89
CA MET A 259 -19.28 8.81 8.72
C MET A 259 -18.76 8.06 9.95
N LEU A 260 -17.78 7.17 9.77
CA LEU A 260 -17.19 6.41 10.88
C LEU A 260 -16.55 7.33 11.93
N LYS A 261 -15.83 8.35 11.49
CA LYS A 261 -15.18 9.32 12.37
C LYS A 261 -16.22 10.13 13.19
N LEU A 262 -17.28 10.60 12.53
CA LEU A 262 -18.37 11.33 13.19
C LEU A 262 -19.07 10.44 14.21
N VAL A 263 -19.42 9.22 13.84
CA VAL A 263 -20.06 8.24 14.73
C VAL A 263 -19.19 7.94 15.96
N LYS A 264 -17.88 7.70 15.77
CA LYS A 264 -16.95 7.46 16.90
C LYS A 264 -16.84 8.65 17.83
N LYS A 265 -16.98 9.89 17.32
CA LYS A 265 -17.06 11.12 18.15
C LYS A 265 -18.44 11.32 18.80
N GLY A 266 -19.45 10.54 18.42
CA GLY A 266 -20.82 10.71 18.86
C GLY A 266 -21.50 11.91 18.23
N ASP A 267 -21.08 12.31 17.04
CA ASP A 267 -21.62 13.42 16.26
C ASP A 267 -22.72 12.92 15.32
N ALA A 268 -23.93 13.44 15.47
CA ALA A 268 -25.09 13.02 14.70
C ALA A 268 -25.07 13.51 13.23
N SER A 269 -24.15 14.40 12.87
CA SER A 269 -24.02 14.92 11.49
C SER A 269 -23.57 13.84 10.49
N TYR A 270 -23.14 12.64 10.94
CA TYR A 270 -22.96 11.49 10.03
C TYR A 270 -24.20 11.20 9.18
N LYS A 271 -25.40 11.60 9.65
CA LYS A 271 -26.67 11.42 8.92
C LYS A 271 -26.73 12.25 7.64
N ASP A 272 -26.08 13.41 7.62
CA ASP A 272 -26.02 14.25 6.42
C ASP A 272 -25.20 13.55 5.33
N TYR A 273 -24.09 12.92 5.71
CA TYR A 273 -23.26 12.11 4.82
C TYR A 273 -23.97 10.80 4.40
N LEU A 274 -24.78 10.23 5.28
CA LEU A 274 -25.63 9.08 4.96
C LEU A 274 -26.65 9.44 3.88
N GLU A 275 -27.28 10.63 3.95
CA GLU A 275 -28.22 11.10 2.94
C GLU A 275 -27.54 11.29 1.57
N LYS A 276 -26.27 11.73 1.51
CA LYS A 276 -25.51 11.86 0.27
C LYS A 276 -25.42 10.53 -0.51
N ILE A 277 -25.48 9.36 0.16
CA ILE A 277 -25.47 8.04 -0.49
C ILE A 277 -26.64 7.86 -1.47
N ARG A 278 -27.79 8.43 -1.18
CA ARG A 278 -28.97 8.34 -2.05
C ARG A 278 -29.24 9.60 -2.88
N THR A 279 -28.46 10.66 -2.67
CA THR A 279 -28.53 11.93 -3.40
C THR A 279 -27.23 12.16 -4.19
N ASP A 280 -26.35 12.98 -3.69
CA ASP A 280 -25.16 13.48 -4.41
C ASP A 280 -24.16 12.38 -4.78
N TYR A 281 -24.02 11.34 -3.95
CA TYR A 281 -23.06 10.24 -4.15
C TYR A 281 -23.71 8.97 -4.70
N LYS A 282 -25.01 9.01 -5.00
CA LYS A 282 -25.77 7.82 -5.44
C LYS A 282 -25.08 7.08 -6.57
N LYS A 283 -24.61 7.80 -7.58
CA LYS A 283 -23.95 7.21 -8.74
C LYS A 283 -22.64 6.49 -8.39
N ALA A 284 -21.86 7.03 -7.45
CA ALA A 284 -20.65 6.37 -6.97
C ALA A 284 -20.98 5.09 -6.18
N TYR A 285 -22.00 5.15 -5.32
CA TYR A 285 -22.44 3.97 -4.58
C TYR A 285 -23.14 2.91 -5.45
N ASP A 286 -23.69 3.28 -6.61
CA ASP A 286 -24.31 2.34 -7.54
C ASP A 286 -23.32 1.36 -8.22
N VAL A 287 -22.00 1.61 -8.12
CA VAL A 287 -20.98 0.63 -8.57
C VAL A 287 -20.90 -0.57 -7.63
N ILE A 288 -21.30 -0.40 -6.36
CA ILE A 288 -21.29 -1.45 -5.35
C ILE A 288 -22.62 -2.21 -5.43
N LYS A 289 -22.56 -3.50 -5.70
CA LYS A 289 -23.76 -4.34 -5.80
C LYS A 289 -23.90 -5.24 -4.59
N PHE A 290 -25.05 -5.19 -3.95
CA PHE A 290 -25.49 -6.13 -2.92
C PHE A 290 -26.71 -6.88 -3.42
N THR A 291 -26.89 -8.11 -2.96
CA THR A 291 -28.01 -8.98 -3.38
C THR A 291 -29.31 -8.58 -2.67
N ASN A 292 -29.23 -8.27 -1.39
CA ASN A 292 -30.42 -8.15 -0.52
C ASN A 292 -30.66 -6.74 0.03
N VAL A 293 -29.69 -5.82 -0.09
CA VAL A 293 -29.77 -4.48 0.49
C VAL A 293 -29.27 -3.45 -0.50
N THR A 294 -29.76 -2.21 -0.37
CA THR A 294 -29.16 -1.08 -1.07
C THR A 294 -27.92 -0.59 -0.31
N PRO A 295 -26.95 0.07 -1.00
CA PRO A 295 -25.82 0.71 -0.31
C PRO A 295 -26.25 1.65 0.81
N TYR A 296 -27.33 2.41 0.61
CA TYR A 296 -27.90 3.30 1.63
C TYR A 296 -28.41 2.52 2.85
N ASP A 297 -29.23 1.47 2.65
CA ASP A 297 -29.78 0.69 3.77
C ASP A 297 -28.69 -0.01 4.57
N LYS A 298 -27.67 -0.55 3.87
CA LYS A 298 -26.48 -1.13 4.49
C LYS A 298 -25.80 -0.11 5.39
N SER A 299 -25.44 1.05 4.87
CA SER A 299 -24.74 2.09 5.61
C SER A 299 -25.58 2.65 6.76
N ARG A 300 -26.87 2.88 6.53
CA ARG A 300 -27.80 3.32 7.57
C ARG A 300 -27.83 2.35 8.76
N ASP A 301 -28.05 1.08 8.51
CA ASP A 301 -28.20 0.10 9.58
C ASP A 301 -26.87 -0.10 10.33
N TYR A 302 -25.76 -0.08 9.62
CA TYR A 302 -24.41 -0.15 10.19
C TYR A 302 -24.06 1.06 11.06
N TYR A 303 -24.16 2.27 10.53
CA TYR A 303 -23.76 3.48 11.27
C TYR A 303 -24.72 3.81 12.40
N ASN A 304 -26.01 3.49 12.29
CA ASN A 304 -26.95 3.60 13.42
C ASN A 304 -26.57 2.62 14.56
N ALA A 305 -26.15 1.38 14.24
CA ALA A 305 -25.69 0.46 15.25
C ALA A 305 -24.42 0.99 15.94
N LEU A 306 -23.44 1.45 15.17
CA LEU A 306 -22.22 2.03 15.74
C LEU A 306 -22.52 3.27 16.60
N PHE A 307 -23.43 4.14 16.17
CA PHE A 307 -23.81 5.31 16.96
C PHE A 307 -24.45 4.95 18.30
N ALA A 308 -25.27 3.89 18.33
CA ALA A 308 -25.87 3.39 19.57
C ALA A 308 -24.79 2.99 20.59
N ILE A 309 -23.69 2.33 20.16
CA ILE A 309 -22.65 1.90 21.09
C ILE A 309 -21.62 3.00 21.38
N TYR A 310 -21.21 3.79 20.38
CA TYR A 310 -20.16 4.81 20.58
C TYR A 310 -20.70 6.02 21.36
N LYS A 311 -21.88 6.52 21.02
CA LYS A 311 -22.49 7.71 21.66
C LYS A 311 -23.33 7.37 22.88
N ASN A 312 -24.28 6.44 22.72
CA ASN A 312 -25.29 6.19 23.72
C ASN A 312 -24.86 5.13 24.74
N LYS A 313 -23.78 4.39 24.45
CA LYS A 313 -23.29 3.26 25.24
C LYS A 313 -24.37 2.19 25.47
N ASP A 314 -25.30 2.08 24.52
CA ASP A 314 -26.42 1.15 24.55
C ASP A 314 -26.08 -0.15 23.82
N VAL A 315 -25.56 -1.11 24.60
CA VAL A 315 -25.18 -2.45 24.10
C VAL A 315 -26.39 -3.21 23.55
N ALA A 316 -27.58 -3.04 24.16
CA ALA A 316 -28.76 -3.78 23.73
C ALA A 316 -29.26 -3.29 22.36
N GLU A 317 -29.34 -1.98 22.17
CA GLU A 317 -29.74 -1.41 20.88
C GLU A 317 -28.65 -1.67 19.80
N TYR A 318 -27.37 -1.59 20.16
CA TYR A 318 -26.28 -1.97 19.27
C TYR A 318 -26.45 -3.40 18.75
N LEU A 319 -26.60 -4.38 19.63
CA LEU A 319 -26.75 -5.78 19.25
C LEU A 319 -27.99 -6.01 18.38
N LYS A 320 -29.09 -5.36 18.70
CA LYS A 320 -30.31 -5.46 17.90
C LYS A 320 -30.10 -4.94 16.48
N LEU A 321 -29.51 -3.74 16.35
CA LEU A 321 -29.25 -3.10 15.05
C LEU A 321 -28.17 -3.85 14.26
N MET A 322 -27.13 -4.33 14.91
CA MET A 322 -26.03 -5.07 14.24
C MET A 322 -26.51 -6.44 13.74
N ARG A 323 -27.35 -7.15 14.51
CA ARG A 323 -28.00 -8.37 14.01
C ARG A 323 -28.89 -8.09 12.79
N LYS A 324 -29.65 -6.98 12.81
CA LYS A 324 -30.46 -6.56 11.66
C LYS A 324 -29.57 -6.27 10.45
N TYR A 325 -28.45 -5.57 10.63
CA TYR A 325 -27.47 -5.27 9.59
C TYR A 325 -26.93 -6.56 8.96
N LEU A 326 -26.39 -7.48 9.78
CA LEU A 326 -25.82 -8.75 9.30
C LEU A 326 -26.87 -9.64 8.61
N ALA A 327 -28.09 -9.73 9.18
CA ALA A 327 -29.19 -10.46 8.57
C ALA A 327 -29.64 -9.86 7.23
N GLY A 328 -29.64 -8.53 7.13
CA GLY A 328 -29.95 -7.80 5.89
C GLY A 328 -28.94 -8.07 4.78
N LEU A 329 -27.66 -8.16 5.11
CA LEU A 329 -26.62 -8.56 4.15
C LEU A 329 -26.81 -9.99 3.66
N GLY A 330 -27.24 -10.92 4.53
CA GLY A 330 -27.44 -12.31 4.15
C GLY A 330 -26.15 -12.92 3.56
N ALA A 331 -26.20 -13.37 2.30
CA ALA A 331 -25.04 -13.97 1.62
C ALA A 331 -23.92 -12.97 1.29
N ASP A 332 -24.22 -11.66 1.30
CA ASP A 332 -23.22 -10.60 1.07
C ASP A 332 -22.39 -10.30 2.33
N ALA A 333 -22.79 -10.80 3.52
CA ALA A 333 -22.03 -10.66 4.75
C ALA A 333 -20.74 -11.46 4.68
N ASN A 334 -19.62 -10.81 4.90
CA ASN A 334 -18.30 -11.44 4.89
C ASN A 334 -17.66 -11.48 6.29
N ALA A 335 -16.52 -12.16 6.41
CA ALA A 335 -15.81 -12.30 7.68
C ALA A 335 -15.49 -10.98 8.36
N ALA A 336 -15.16 -9.94 7.57
CA ALA A 336 -14.82 -8.63 8.12
C ALA A 336 -16.03 -7.95 8.77
N ASP A 337 -17.26 -8.14 8.24
CA ASP A 337 -18.50 -7.60 8.84
C ASP A 337 -18.72 -8.20 10.24
N TYR A 338 -18.55 -9.51 10.41
CA TYR A 338 -18.68 -10.19 11.70
C TYR A 338 -17.57 -9.79 12.68
N ALA A 339 -16.33 -9.70 12.19
CA ALA A 339 -15.21 -9.27 13.02
C ALA A 339 -15.39 -7.83 13.53
N MET A 340 -15.79 -6.90 12.65
CA MET A 340 -16.09 -5.52 13.02
C MET A 340 -17.24 -5.43 14.05
N ALA A 341 -18.27 -6.25 13.88
CA ALA A 341 -19.38 -6.30 14.84
C ALA A 341 -18.88 -6.70 16.23
N ALA A 342 -18.08 -7.75 16.35
CA ALA A 342 -17.52 -8.18 17.63
C ALA A 342 -16.56 -7.13 18.21
N GLN A 343 -15.62 -6.61 17.40
CA GLN A 343 -14.63 -5.62 17.86
C GLN A 343 -15.27 -4.33 18.35
N SER A 344 -16.29 -3.82 17.64
CA SER A 344 -17.00 -2.61 18.06
C SER A 344 -17.68 -2.80 19.41
N LEU A 345 -18.23 -3.98 19.67
CA LEU A 345 -18.81 -4.31 20.96
C LEU A 345 -17.77 -4.25 22.09
N TYR A 346 -16.60 -4.82 21.91
CA TYR A 346 -15.53 -4.82 22.91
C TYR A 346 -14.93 -3.46 23.18
N TYR A 347 -14.61 -2.71 22.10
CA TYR A 347 -13.86 -1.45 22.23
C TYR A 347 -14.73 -0.24 22.61
N ALA A 348 -16.04 -0.30 22.35
CA ALA A 348 -16.91 0.84 22.58
C ALA A 348 -17.82 0.72 23.80
N ALA A 349 -18.00 -0.48 24.37
CA ALA A 349 -18.80 -0.69 25.56
C ALA A 349 -18.09 -0.16 26.82
N ASP A 350 -18.68 0.85 27.48
CA ASP A 350 -18.15 1.39 28.75
C ASP A 350 -18.49 0.51 29.96
N LYS A 351 -19.52 -0.32 29.82
CA LYS A 351 -20.02 -1.21 30.89
C LYS A 351 -19.51 -2.63 30.67
N LYS A 352 -19.35 -3.36 31.76
CA LYS A 352 -19.05 -4.78 31.68
C LYS A 352 -20.15 -5.48 30.87
N LEU A 353 -19.71 -6.21 29.84
CA LEU A 353 -20.60 -7.01 28.99
C LEU A 353 -21.26 -8.12 29.81
N ARG A 354 -22.53 -8.43 29.51
CA ARG A 354 -23.25 -9.56 30.10
C ARG A 354 -22.82 -10.85 29.42
N ALA A 355 -23.15 -11.98 30.04
CA ALA A 355 -22.87 -13.29 29.47
C ALA A 355 -23.38 -13.46 28.03
N ALA A 356 -24.63 -13.05 27.76
CA ALA A 356 -25.21 -13.10 26.41
C ALA A 356 -24.49 -12.21 25.39
N ASP A 357 -23.88 -11.10 25.82
CA ASP A 357 -23.13 -10.20 24.95
C ASP A 357 -21.79 -10.82 24.55
N HIS A 358 -21.12 -11.52 25.49
CA HIS A 358 -19.93 -12.32 25.20
C HIS A 358 -20.23 -13.50 24.29
N GLU A 359 -21.35 -14.22 24.50
CA GLU A 359 -21.77 -15.32 23.64
C GLU A 359 -21.98 -14.85 22.19
N GLN A 360 -22.62 -13.70 22.00
CA GLN A 360 -22.82 -13.11 20.67
C GLN A 360 -21.50 -12.73 19.99
N ALA A 361 -20.56 -12.15 20.73
CA ALA A 361 -19.24 -11.80 20.18
C ALA A 361 -18.44 -13.05 19.78
N ILE A 362 -18.50 -14.12 20.59
CA ILE A 362 -17.89 -15.43 20.26
C ILE A 362 -18.50 -15.98 18.97
N GLU A 363 -19.82 -15.94 18.82
CA GLU A 363 -20.50 -16.42 17.62
C GLU A 363 -19.98 -15.70 16.37
N TRP A 364 -19.94 -14.36 16.37
CA TRP A 364 -19.45 -13.57 15.25
C TRP A 364 -17.97 -13.84 14.95
N LEU A 365 -17.10 -13.88 15.96
CA LEU A 365 -15.68 -14.15 15.75
C LEU A 365 -15.42 -15.56 15.22
N LYS A 366 -16.21 -16.57 15.63
CA LYS A 366 -16.10 -17.92 15.08
C LYS A 366 -16.44 -18.00 13.60
N ILE A 367 -17.31 -17.11 13.10
CA ILE A 367 -17.59 -16.98 11.65
C ILE A 367 -16.41 -16.29 10.95
N ALA A 368 -15.80 -15.29 11.57
CA ALA A 368 -14.72 -14.52 10.97
C ALA A 368 -13.38 -15.28 10.88
N ILE A 369 -12.99 -16.00 11.94
CA ILE A 369 -11.66 -16.62 12.09
C ILE A 369 -11.26 -17.53 10.92
N PRO A 370 -12.11 -18.46 10.41
CA PRO A 370 -11.69 -19.41 9.38
C PRO A 370 -11.25 -18.77 8.05
N SER A 371 -11.78 -17.61 7.70
CA SER A 371 -11.51 -16.92 6.44
C SER A 371 -10.56 -15.71 6.58
N GLU A 372 -10.14 -15.37 7.82
CA GLU A 372 -9.17 -14.29 8.03
C GLU A 372 -7.79 -14.70 7.54
N LYS A 373 -7.24 -13.90 6.61
CA LYS A 373 -5.94 -14.15 5.98
C LYS A 373 -4.80 -13.40 6.63
N VAL A 374 -5.10 -12.27 7.28
CA VAL A 374 -4.10 -11.46 7.98
C VAL A 374 -3.82 -12.10 9.33
N LEU A 375 -2.65 -12.71 9.48
CA LEU A 375 -2.26 -13.48 10.65
C LEU A 375 -2.43 -12.70 11.97
N MET A 376 -2.08 -11.43 11.99
CA MET A 376 -2.25 -10.56 13.15
C MET A 376 -3.72 -10.43 13.58
N ASN A 377 -4.62 -10.25 12.61
CA ASN A 377 -6.06 -10.16 12.88
C ASN A 377 -6.58 -11.49 13.42
N LYS A 378 -6.20 -12.61 12.80
CA LYS A 378 -6.60 -13.94 13.23
C LYS A 378 -6.20 -14.23 14.68
N ILE A 379 -4.95 -13.91 15.04
CA ILE A 379 -4.47 -14.03 16.42
C ILE A 379 -5.30 -13.18 17.38
N ASN A 380 -5.55 -11.92 17.01
CA ASN A 380 -6.36 -11.01 17.83
C ASN A 380 -7.78 -11.55 18.04
N TYR A 381 -8.42 -12.07 16.99
CA TYR A 381 -9.76 -12.67 17.12
C TYR A 381 -9.77 -13.91 18.03
N LEU A 382 -8.76 -14.76 17.93
CA LEU A 382 -8.62 -15.92 18.82
C LEU A 382 -8.45 -15.49 20.29
N VAL A 383 -7.64 -14.45 20.54
CA VAL A 383 -7.47 -13.89 21.89
C VAL A 383 -8.79 -13.31 22.40
N MET A 384 -9.55 -12.59 21.58
CA MET A 384 -10.86 -12.01 21.97
C MET A 384 -11.88 -13.10 22.32
N VAL A 385 -11.89 -14.21 21.57
CA VAL A 385 -12.73 -15.38 21.92
C VAL A 385 -12.30 -15.98 23.24
N GLY A 386 -11.00 -16.16 23.47
CA GLY A 386 -10.46 -16.64 24.74
C GLY A 386 -10.83 -15.74 25.91
N ASP A 387 -10.69 -14.42 25.76
CA ASP A 387 -11.08 -13.41 26.76
C ASP A 387 -12.57 -13.52 27.10
N SER A 388 -13.43 -13.69 26.10
CA SER A 388 -14.87 -13.87 26.31
C SER A 388 -15.21 -15.15 27.05
N TYR A 389 -14.60 -16.28 26.71
CA TYR A 389 -14.80 -17.52 27.45
C TYR A 389 -14.29 -17.43 28.88
N ARG A 390 -13.19 -16.70 29.14
CA ARG A 390 -12.71 -16.42 30.51
C ARG A 390 -13.75 -15.63 31.30
N GLU A 391 -14.34 -14.57 30.74
CA GLU A 391 -15.40 -13.79 31.39
C GLU A 391 -16.64 -14.63 31.67
N LEU A 392 -16.97 -15.59 30.81
CA LEU A 392 -18.03 -16.58 31.00
C LEU A 392 -17.66 -17.69 32.02
N LYS A 393 -16.45 -17.66 32.58
CA LYS A 393 -15.89 -18.71 33.45
C LYS A 393 -15.80 -20.09 32.77
N LYS A 394 -15.77 -20.13 31.44
CA LYS A 394 -15.54 -21.31 30.62
C LYS A 394 -14.03 -21.45 30.36
N TYR A 395 -13.29 -21.80 31.41
CA TYR A 395 -11.82 -21.70 31.42
C TYR A 395 -11.14 -22.70 30.48
N SER A 396 -11.69 -23.89 30.31
CA SER A 396 -11.15 -24.89 29.39
C SER A 396 -11.23 -24.41 27.93
N GLU A 397 -12.35 -23.79 27.55
CA GLU A 397 -12.53 -23.20 26.22
C GLU A 397 -11.60 -21.99 26.03
N ALA A 398 -11.48 -21.15 27.04
CA ALA A 398 -10.54 -20.00 26.99
C ALA A 398 -9.10 -20.47 26.75
N GLU A 399 -8.66 -21.52 27.44
CA GLU A 399 -7.34 -22.13 27.29
C GLU A 399 -7.09 -22.58 25.86
N GLN A 400 -8.07 -23.28 25.26
CA GLN A 400 -7.96 -23.76 23.88
C GLN A 400 -7.72 -22.61 22.88
N TYR A 401 -8.48 -21.51 23.00
CA TYR A 401 -8.33 -20.38 22.11
C TYR A 401 -7.02 -19.61 22.32
N TYR A 402 -6.55 -19.47 23.56
CA TYR A 402 -5.24 -18.87 23.81
C TYR A 402 -4.10 -19.73 23.27
N LYS A 403 -4.19 -21.07 23.40
CA LYS A 403 -3.21 -22.00 22.80
C LYS A 403 -3.21 -21.93 21.27
N GLN A 404 -4.39 -21.80 20.64
CA GLN A 404 -4.48 -21.56 19.20
C GLN A 404 -3.83 -20.22 18.79
N ALA A 405 -4.12 -19.13 19.52
CA ALA A 405 -3.50 -17.83 19.27
C ALA A 405 -1.97 -17.87 19.38
N TYR A 406 -1.46 -18.60 20.39
CA TYR A 406 -0.02 -18.83 20.53
C TYR A 406 0.55 -19.62 19.35
N GLY A 407 -0.12 -20.70 18.93
CA GLY A 407 0.30 -21.52 17.79
C GLY A 407 0.35 -20.74 16.48
N GLU A 408 -0.68 -19.90 16.21
CA GLU A 408 -0.67 -19.01 15.03
C GLU A 408 0.49 -17.98 15.12
N SER A 409 0.82 -17.46 16.30
CA SER A 409 1.91 -16.49 16.47
C SER A 409 3.29 -17.06 16.08
N LEU A 410 3.48 -18.38 16.11
CA LEU A 410 4.73 -19.01 15.69
C LEU A 410 5.01 -18.85 14.19
N GLN A 411 3.98 -18.51 13.40
CA GLN A 411 4.11 -18.30 11.96
C GLN A 411 4.54 -16.85 11.58
N MET A 412 4.76 -15.96 12.56
CA MET A 412 5.07 -14.53 12.33
C MET A 412 6.52 -14.22 11.91
N GLY A 413 7.33 -15.21 11.61
CA GLY A 413 8.75 -15.28 11.24
C GLY A 413 9.57 -13.98 11.01
N GLU A 414 9.05 -13.01 10.25
CA GLU A 414 9.76 -11.75 9.93
C GLU A 414 9.50 -10.63 10.96
N LEU A 415 8.52 -10.77 11.85
CA LEU A 415 8.10 -9.75 12.82
C LEU A 415 8.50 -10.14 14.26
N GLN A 416 9.75 -10.47 14.50
CA GLN A 416 10.25 -11.04 15.77
C GLN A 416 9.82 -10.25 17.01
N GLN A 417 9.90 -8.93 16.99
CA GLN A 417 9.49 -8.11 18.14
C GLN A 417 7.99 -8.18 18.41
N ALA A 418 7.15 -8.06 17.37
CA ALA A 418 5.70 -8.18 17.50
C ALA A 418 5.29 -9.60 17.93
N GLN A 419 5.94 -10.62 17.39
CA GLN A 419 5.75 -12.01 17.79
C GLN A 419 6.03 -12.22 19.28
N GLN A 420 7.17 -11.73 19.78
CA GLN A 420 7.54 -11.84 21.19
C GLN A 420 6.53 -11.15 22.11
N MET A 421 6.08 -9.94 21.75
CA MET A 421 5.07 -9.19 22.53
C MET A 421 3.74 -9.96 22.60
N ILE A 422 3.27 -10.51 21.48
CA ILE A 422 2.04 -11.29 21.42
C ILE A 422 2.17 -12.57 22.25
N GLN A 423 3.25 -13.30 22.07
CA GLN A 423 3.50 -14.54 22.82
C GLN A 423 3.55 -14.29 24.32
N ALA A 424 4.26 -13.24 24.77
CA ALA A 424 4.31 -12.84 26.18
C ALA A 424 2.91 -12.52 26.72
N SER A 425 2.09 -11.77 25.95
CA SER A 425 0.71 -11.45 26.33
C SER A 425 -0.16 -12.69 26.44
N VAL A 426 -0.09 -13.60 25.48
CA VAL A 426 -0.89 -14.85 25.49
C VAL A 426 -0.45 -15.79 26.61
N LEU A 427 0.86 -15.94 26.85
CA LEU A 427 1.38 -16.75 27.96
C LEU A 427 0.96 -16.19 29.33
N HIS A 428 0.95 -14.86 29.48
CA HIS A 428 0.42 -14.22 30.70
C HIS A 428 -1.06 -14.54 30.90
N LYS A 429 -1.88 -14.51 29.84
CA LYS A 429 -3.30 -14.90 29.89
C LYS A 429 -3.48 -16.38 30.28
N LEU A 430 -2.66 -17.27 29.73
CA LEU A 430 -2.67 -18.70 30.08
C LEU A 430 -2.29 -18.93 31.56
N SER A 431 -1.22 -18.31 32.05
CA SER A 431 -0.80 -18.44 33.45
C SER A 431 -1.86 -17.88 34.43
N THR A 432 -2.52 -16.77 34.06
CA THR A 432 -3.63 -16.21 34.83
C THR A 432 -4.81 -17.20 34.88
N LEU A 433 -5.09 -17.86 33.75
CA LEU A 433 -6.17 -18.82 33.64
C LEU A 433 -5.91 -20.06 34.52
N GLU A 434 -4.69 -20.57 34.56
CA GLU A 434 -4.29 -21.67 35.42
C GLU A 434 -4.54 -21.39 36.93
N LEU A 435 -4.32 -20.14 37.35
CA LEU A 435 -4.61 -19.67 38.70
C LEU A 435 -6.11 -19.66 39.01
N LEU A 436 -6.96 -19.38 38.02
CA LEU A 436 -8.42 -19.37 38.15
C LEU A 436 -9.04 -20.77 38.11
N MET A 437 -8.32 -21.76 37.60
CA MET A 437 -8.75 -23.15 37.50
C MET A 437 -8.39 -23.99 38.76
N ARG A 438 -7.49 -23.49 39.60
CA ARG A 438 -7.12 -24.08 40.91
C ARG A 438 -8.13 -23.70 41.99
#